data_eb44c60b98774d8480ddbd8447c77929
#
_entry.id   eb44c60b98774d8480ddbd8447c77929
#
_cell.length_a   1.000
_cell.length_b   1.000
_cell.length_c   1.000
_cell.angle_alpha   90.00
_cell.angle_beta   90.00
_cell.angle_gamma   90.00
#
_symmetry.space_group_name_H-M   'P 1'
#
loop_
_entity.id
_entity.type
_entity.pdbx_description
1 polymer ?
#
loop_
_entity_poly.entity_id
_entity_poly.type
_entity_poly.pdbx_seq_one_letter_code
_entity_poly.pdbx_strand_id
1 'polypeptide(L)'
;IILIIAIKIELSSKKSKIVCVMRARAAAYPLWKRGNEMDQTIAFLGGDARMRLLAQMMAAEGYDVCSWELTGAPNKRALCDALKADIIVLPLPAEKNGYLSGTELTMESLLRSLRREHRIFAGNVGNDASTLAQSLGLTITDYFASEELSVRNAIPTAEGAIEAAMKHTSVTLHGTPCLVLGFGRIGKVLAHDLSALGAKVSVSARKRSDLAWIDAFGYAPLHTNRLSGTLGEFRVVFNTVPHQVLDEALLAELPPDCLLIELASASGFDM
;
A
#
# COMPACT_ATOMS: atom_id res chain seq x y z
N ILE A 1 3.98 13.53 1.83
CA ILE A 1 4.45 12.37 1.04
C ILE A 1 3.21 11.55 0.72
N ILE A 2 2.94 11.37 -0.55
CA ILE A 2 1.78 10.61 -1.03
C ILE A 2 2.31 9.24 -1.42
N LEU A 3 1.77 8.21 -0.81
CA LEU A 3 2.03 6.85 -1.19
C LEU A 3 0.90 6.36 -2.09
N ILE A 4 1.22 6.03 -3.34
CA ILE A 4 0.31 5.38 -4.26
C ILE A 4 0.57 3.88 -4.17
N ILE A 5 -0.40 3.09 -3.74
CA ILE A 5 -0.29 1.62 -3.78
C ILE A 5 -0.71 1.14 -5.16
N ALA A 6 0.16 0.39 -5.81
CA ALA A 6 -0.20 -0.39 -6.99
C ALA A 6 -0.74 -1.74 -6.53
N ILE A 7 -1.98 -2.06 -6.89
CA ILE A 7 -2.57 -3.38 -6.73
C ILE A 7 -2.44 -4.08 -8.09
N LYS A 8 -1.88 -5.29 -8.11
CA LYS A 8 -1.65 -6.06 -9.34
C LYS A 8 -2.88 -6.92 -9.66
N ILE A 9 -3.36 -6.91 -10.91
CA ILE A 9 -4.42 -7.82 -11.35
C ILE A 9 -3.77 -9.04 -11.98
N GLU A 10 -4.04 -10.22 -11.45
CA GLU A 10 -3.72 -11.49 -12.09
C GLU A 10 -5.03 -12.27 -12.31
N LEU A 11 -5.27 -12.69 -13.55
CA LEU A 11 -6.39 -13.55 -13.89
C LEU A 11 -5.92 -15.01 -13.84
N SER A 12 -6.48 -15.81 -12.96
CA SER A 12 -6.26 -17.25 -12.94
C SER A 12 -7.38 -17.98 -13.67
N SER A 13 -7.03 -18.90 -14.56
CA SER A 13 -7.95 -19.60 -15.44
C SER A 13 -8.85 -20.66 -14.77
N LYS A 14 -8.78 -20.86 -13.48
CA LYS A 14 -9.56 -21.91 -12.78
C LYS A 14 -10.58 -21.44 -11.75
N LYS A 15 -10.50 -20.20 -11.26
CA LYS A 15 -11.54 -19.47 -10.50
C LYS A 15 -11.18 -17.99 -10.63
N SER A 16 -12.13 -17.12 -11.00
CA SER A 16 -11.88 -15.71 -11.31
C SER A 16 -11.28 -14.97 -10.12
N LYS A 17 -9.95 -14.95 -10.05
CA LYS A 17 -9.23 -14.08 -9.12
C LYS A 17 -8.84 -12.81 -9.82
N ILE A 18 -9.22 -11.72 -9.23
CA ILE A 18 -8.87 -10.39 -9.71
C ILE A 18 -8.06 -9.71 -8.62
N VAL A 19 -6.80 -9.46 -8.92
CA VAL A 19 -5.91 -8.60 -8.15
C VAL A 19 -5.82 -7.28 -8.90
N CYS A 20 -6.36 -6.20 -8.35
CA CYS A 20 -6.48 -4.91 -9.02
C CYS A 20 -5.25 -4.01 -8.82
N VAL A 21 -4.76 -3.40 -9.87
CA VAL A 21 -3.67 -2.38 -9.84
C VAL A 21 -4.30 -0.99 -9.93
N MET A 22 -4.11 -0.16 -8.92
CA MET A 22 -4.61 1.19 -8.93
C MET A 22 -3.53 2.25 -9.12
N ARG A 23 -3.92 3.30 -9.88
CA ARG A 23 -3.24 4.58 -9.89
C ARG A 23 -4.04 5.55 -9.02
N ALA A 24 -3.58 5.87 -7.83
CA ALA A 24 -4.16 6.93 -7.03
C ALA A 24 -3.69 8.30 -7.53
N ARG A 25 -4.61 9.27 -7.59
CA ARG A 25 -4.27 10.68 -7.71
C ARG A 25 -3.78 11.18 -6.35
N ALA A 26 -2.61 11.78 -6.36
CA ALA A 26 -2.03 12.38 -5.20
C ALA A 26 -2.74 13.70 -4.84
N ALA A 27 -3.29 13.80 -3.64
CA ALA A 27 -3.57 15.09 -3.03
C ALA A 27 -2.33 15.51 -2.23
N ALA A 28 -1.66 16.57 -2.67
CA ALA A 28 -0.53 17.13 -1.95
C ALA A 28 -1.02 17.76 -0.66
N TYR A 29 -0.61 17.22 0.48
CA TYR A 29 -0.77 17.90 1.78
C TYR A 29 0.58 18.50 2.17
N PRO A 30 0.62 19.78 2.59
CA PRO A 30 1.87 20.46 2.90
C PRO A 30 2.36 20.08 4.30
N LEU A 31 2.86 18.86 4.47
CA LEU A 31 3.57 18.47 5.70
C LEU A 31 5.01 19.00 5.75
N TRP A 32 5.45 19.69 4.70
CA TRP A 32 6.85 20.07 4.49
C TRP A 32 7.16 21.56 4.63
N LYS A 33 6.20 22.41 4.99
CA LYS A 33 6.46 23.84 5.19
C LYS A 33 6.98 24.13 6.59
N ARG A 34 8.29 23.96 6.82
CA ARG A 34 9.01 24.62 7.91
C ARG A 34 10.40 25.06 7.45
N GLY A 35 10.57 26.37 7.24
CA GLY A 35 11.87 27.01 7.07
C GLY A 35 12.50 26.89 5.68
N ASN A 36 13.70 27.39 5.49
CA ASN A 36 14.50 27.54 4.26
C ASN A 36 14.81 26.23 3.47
N GLU A 37 13.87 25.30 3.37
CA GLU A 37 14.06 23.98 2.73
C GLU A 37 13.94 24.05 1.19
N MET A 38 13.57 25.18 0.62
CA MET A 38 13.51 25.36 -0.85
C MET A 38 14.89 25.40 -1.51
N ASP A 39 15.97 25.61 -0.73
CA ASP A 39 17.33 25.66 -1.25
C ASP A 39 18.02 24.27 -1.24
N GLN A 40 17.36 23.22 -0.73
CA GLN A 40 17.93 21.87 -0.64
C GLN A 40 17.64 21.06 -1.90
N THR A 41 18.66 20.38 -2.39
CA THR A 41 18.52 19.44 -3.52
C THR A 41 18.01 18.09 -3.02
N ILE A 42 17.02 17.54 -3.71
CA ILE A 42 16.38 16.26 -3.41
C ILE A 42 16.69 15.25 -4.51
N ALA A 43 17.34 14.15 -4.18
CA ALA A 43 17.59 13.06 -5.12
C ALA A 43 16.65 11.89 -4.90
N PHE A 44 15.97 11.48 -5.95
CA PHE A 44 15.16 10.27 -6.00
C PHE A 44 15.98 9.15 -6.65
N LEU A 45 16.25 8.08 -5.90
CA LEU A 45 17.08 6.96 -6.37
C LEU A 45 16.23 5.70 -6.57
N GLY A 46 16.18 5.20 -7.79
CA GLY A 46 15.41 3.99 -8.13
C GLY A 46 13.91 4.11 -7.93
N GLY A 47 13.23 2.96 -7.91
CA GLY A 47 11.79 2.88 -7.66
C GLY A 47 10.93 2.69 -8.90
N ASP A 48 9.66 2.99 -8.77
CA ASP A 48 8.64 2.74 -9.78
C ASP A 48 7.85 4.02 -10.14
N ALA A 49 6.69 3.83 -10.78
CA ALA A 49 5.81 4.93 -11.19
C ALA A 49 5.37 5.84 -10.04
N ARG A 50 5.33 5.34 -8.79
CA ARG A 50 4.98 6.11 -7.59
C ARG A 50 6.06 7.13 -7.25
N MET A 51 7.31 6.66 -7.23
CA MET A 51 8.48 7.51 -6.99
C MET A 51 8.63 8.57 -8.09
N ARG A 52 8.41 8.18 -9.36
CA ARG A 52 8.43 9.11 -10.48
C ARG A 52 7.39 10.22 -10.32
N LEU A 53 6.14 9.85 -9.97
CA LEU A 53 5.08 10.83 -9.77
C LEU A 53 5.41 11.78 -8.63
N LEU A 54 5.93 11.27 -7.51
CA LEU A 54 6.36 12.08 -6.38
C LEU A 54 7.46 13.07 -6.78
N ALA A 55 8.48 12.61 -7.51
CA ALA A 55 9.55 13.48 -8.00
C ALA A 55 9.01 14.58 -8.93
N GLN A 56 8.09 14.25 -9.84
CA GLN A 56 7.45 15.21 -10.73
C GLN A 56 6.62 16.26 -9.96
N MET A 57 5.88 15.83 -8.95
CA MET A 57 5.07 16.72 -8.13
C MET A 57 5.93 17.69 -7.32
N MET A 58 7.00 17.21 -6.69
CA MET A 58 7.92 18.05 -5.93
C MET A 58 8.64 19.06 -6.84
N ALA A 59 9.05 18.64 -8.03
CA ALA A 59 9.62 19.55 -9.02
C ALA A 59 8.60 20.62 -9.47
N ALA A 60 7.32 20.25 -9.67
CA ALA A 60 6.25 21.19 -10.01
C ALA A 60 5.93 22.19 -8.88
N GLU A 61 6.18 21.82 -7.62
CA GLU A 61 6.07 22.71 -6.46
C GLU A 61 7.30 23.60 -6.25
N GLY A 62 8.31 23.49 -7.12
CA GLY A 62 9.50 24.36 -7.13
C GLY A 62 10.71 23.83 -6.34
N TYR A 63 10.70 22.57 -5.88
CA TYR A 63 11.87 21.96 -5.26
C TYR A 63 12.95 21.63 -6.30
N ASP A 64 14.23 21.77 -5.92
CA ASP A 64 15.34 21.29 -6.76
C ASP A 64 15.43 19.75 -6.68
N VAL A 65 14.86 19.08 -7.67
CA VAL A 65 14.75 17.63 -7.73
C VAL A 65 15.68 17.07 -8.81
N CYS A 66 16.42 16.03 -8.47
CA CYS A 66 17.11 15.19 -9.44
C CYS A 66 16.75 13.69 -9.25
N SER A 67 17.07 12.88 -10.24
CA SER A 67 16.76 11.45 -10.22
C SER A 67 17.86 10.59 -10.79
N TRP A 68 17.97 9.35 -10.29
CA TRP A 68 18.84 8.32 -10.82
C TRP A 68 18.05 7.00 -10.95
N GLU A 69 18.22 6.30 -12.08
CA GLU A 69 17.51 5.04 -12.41
C GLU A 69 15.98 5.09 -12.16
N LEU A 70 15.38 6.25 -12.49
CA LEU A 70 13.95 6.48 -12.36
C LEU A 70 13.41 7.03 -13.68
N THR A 71 12.96 6.13 -14.56
CA THR A 71 12.51 6.47 -15.92
C THR A 71 11.35 7.47 -15.92
N GLY A 72 11.51 8.58 -16.66
CA GLY A 72 10.50 9.63 -16.79
C GLY A 72 10.40 10.59 -15.60
N ALA A 73 11.31 10.50 -14.62
CA ALA A 73 11.45 11.49 -13.57
C ALA A 73 12.28 12.71 -14.07
N PRO A 74 12.14 13.87 -13.43
CA PRO A 74 12.87 15.09 -13.80
C PRO A 74 14.37 14.95 -13.52
N ASN A 75 15.17 15.71 -14.28
CA ASN A 75 16.61 15.94 -14.07
C ASN A 75 17.41 14.66 -13.80
N LYS A 76 17.37 13.68 -14.73
CA LYS A 76 18.16 12.46 -14.63
C LYS A 76 19.65 12.78 -14.54
N ARG A 77 20.34 12.24 -13.53
CA ARG A 77 21.78 12.43 -13.26
C ARG A 77 22.49 11.09 -13.11
N ALA A 78 23.82 11.09 -13.24
CA ALA A 78 24.65 9.97 -12.80
C ALA A 78 24.55 9.79 -11.28
N LEU A 79 24.74 8.58 -10.76
CA LEU A 79 24.64 8.31 -9.34
C LEU A 79 25.55 9.24 -8.47
N CYS A 80 26.81 9.40 -8.90
CA CYS A 80 27.75 10.25 -8.18
C CYS A 80 27.30 11.72 -8.07
N ASP A 81 26.52 12.21 -9.02
CA ASP A 81 25.98 13.57 -8.99
C ASP A 81 24.68 13.63 -8.20
N ALA A 82 23.84 12.60 -8.28
CA ALA A 82 22.63 12.49 -7.46
C ALA A 82 22.98 12.40 -5.95
N LEU A 83 24.09 11.73 -5.60
CA LEU A 83 24.56 11.62 -4.24
C LEU A 83 25.19 12.92 -3.67
N LYS A 84 25.24 14.01 -4.45
CA LYS A 84 25.61 15.35 -3.92
C LYS A 84 24.42 16.07 -3.30
N ALA A 85 23.18 15.57 -3.52
CA ALA A 85 21.98 16.14 -2.94
C ALA A 85 21.97 16.09 -1.40
N ASP A 86 21.23 17.00 -0.78
CA ASP A 86 21.09 17.06 0.69
C ASP A 86 20.13 15.99 1.21
N ILE A 87 19.12 15.70 0.42
CA ILE A 87 18.04 14.78 0.75
C ILE A 87 18.05 13.63 -0.24
N ILE A 88 18.07 12.41 0.28
CA ILE A 88 18.00 11.18 -0.51
C ILE A 88 16.65 10.49 -0.25
N VAL A 89 15.89 10.25 -1.29
CA VAL A 89 14.60 9.56 -1.22
C VAL A 89 14.71 8.21 -1.93
N LEU A 90 14.51 7.15 -1.16
CA LEU A 90 14.54 5.76 -1.59
C LEU A 90 13.11 5.21 -1.75
N PRO A 91 12.90 4.14 -2.55
CA PRO A 91 11.58 3.61 -2.85
C PRO A 91 10.88 2.91 -1.67
N LEU A 92 9.67 2.40 -1.95
CA LEU A 92 8.89 1.51 -1.11
C LEU A 92 8.51 0.23 -1.90
N PRO A 93 8.98 -0.96 -1.49
CA PRO A 93 10.00 -1.15 -0.45
C PRO A 93 11.34 -0.56 -0.87
N ALA A 94 12.18 -0.18 0.12
CA ALA A 94 13.49 0.38 -0.16
C ALA A 94 14.38 -0.61 -0.94
N GLU A 95 14.29 -1.88 -0.56
CA GLU A 95 15.06 -2.95 -1.21
C GLU A 95 14.18 -4.13 -1.61
N LYS A 96 14.65 -4.88 -2.61
CA LYS A 96 14.09 -6.16 -3.03
C LYS A 96 15.25 -7.11 -3.37
N ASN A 97 15.33 -8.25 -2.66
CA ASN A 97 16.40 -9.25 -2.83
C ASN A 97 17.81 -8.66 -2.65
N GLY A 98 18.01 -7.74 -1.71
CA GLY A 98 19.30 -7.07 -1.44
C GLY A 98 19.67 -5.92 -2.39
N TYR A 99 18.84 -5.60 -3.37
CA TYR A 99 19.04 -4.51 -4.33
C TYR A 99 18.10 -3.35 -4.02
N LEU A 100 18.55 -2.12 -4.27
CA LEU A 100 17.69 -0.95 -4.26
C LEU A 100 16.54 -1.17 -5.26
N SER A 101 15.30 -1.07 -4.82
CA SER A 101 14.14 -1.40 -5.65
C SER A 101 14.12 -0.61 -6.96
N GLY A 102 13.96 -1.33 -8.07
CA GLY A 102 13.96 -0.75 -9.41
C GLY A 102 15.35 -0.51 -10.02
N THR A 103 16.41 -1.05 -9.43
CA THR A 103 17.80 -0.93 -9.92
C THR A 103 18.57 -2.23 -9.75
N GLU A 104 19.79 -2.26 -10.29
CA GLU A 104 20.78 -3.32 -10.08
C GLU A 104 21.84 -2.96 -9.01
N LEU A 105 21.69 -1.82 -8.33
CA LEU A 105 22.59 -1.40 -7.26
C LEU A 105 22.24 -2.14 -5.97
N THR A 106 23.22 -2.79 -5.34
CA THR A 106 22.98 -3.41 -4.03
C THR A 106 22.73 -2.35 -2.95
N MET A 107 21.83 -2.64 -2.01
CA MET A 107 21.54 -1.74 -0.91
C MET A 107 22.80 -1.46 -0.07
N GLU A 108 23.66 -2.46 0.12
CA GLU A 108 24.95 -2.28 0.82
C GLU A 108 25.85 -1.27 0.12
N SER A 109 26.04 -1.39 -1.20
CA SER A 109 26.87 -0.45 -1.98
C SER A 109 26.33 0.96 -1.93
N LEU A 110 25.00 1.12 -2.00
CA LEU A 110 24.37 2.42 -1.84
C LEU A 110 24.65 3.00 -0.47
N LEU A 111 24.36 2.27 0.62
CA LEU A 111 24.51 2.75 1.99
C LEU A 111 25.97 3.17 2.28
N ARG A 112 26.96 2.41 1.78
CA ARG A 112 28.38 2.76 1.90
C ARG A 112 28.78 4.01 1.11
N SER A 113 28.00 4.41 0.11
CA SER A 113 28.22 5.61 -0.71
C SER A 113 27.55 6.85 -0.13
N LEU A 114 26.64 6.69 0.85
CA LEU A 114 25.95 7.79 1.49
C LEU A 114 26.81 8.46 2.57
N ARG A 115 26.56 9.75 2.80
CA ARG A 115 27.24 10.54 3.83
C ARG A 115 26.34 10.67 5.07
N ARG A 116 26.94 10.87 6.22
CA ARG A 116 26.19 11.04 7.50
C ARG A 116 25.32 12.28 7.53
N GLU A 117 25.66 13.29 6.73
CA GLU A 117 24.92 14.54 6.60
C GLU A 117 23.66 14.40 5.74
N HIS A 118 23.54 13.32 4.95
CA HIS A 118 22.33 13.11 4.16
C HIS A 118 21.12 12.89 5.06
N ARG A 119 20.04 13.57 4.74
CA ARG A 119 18.69 13.23 5.24
C ARG A 119 18.12 12.13 4.35
N ILE A 120 18.02 10.91 4.85
CA ILE A 120 17.63 9.74 4.07
C ILE A 120 16.20 9.36 4.44
N PHE A 121 15.34 9.30 3.43
CA PHE A 121 13.96 8.82 3.55
C PHE A 121 13.82 7.53 2.74
N ALA A 122 13.27 6.48 3.34
CA ALA A 122 13.06 5.20 2.69
C ALA A 122 11.73 4.58 3.15
N GLY A 123 11.18 3.67 2.40
CA GLY A 123 9.95 3.00 2.81
C GLY A 123 10.16 1.50 3.03
N ASN A 124 9.72 0.97 4.17
CA ASN A 124 9.82 -0.45 4.53
C ASN A 124 11.28 -0.95 4.42
N VAL A 125 12.13 -0.41 5.27
CA VAL A 125 13.57 -0.74 5.31
C VAL A 125 13.76 -2.08 6.02
N GLY A 126 14.45 -3.02 5.37
CA GLY A 126 14.77 -4.33 5.94
C GLY A 126 15.70 -4.21 7.16
N ASN A 127 15.66 -5.21 8.05
CA ASN A 127 16.48 -5.20 9.27
C ASN A 127 17.98 -5.15 8.97
N ASP A 128 18.45 -5.87 7.95
CA ASP A 128 19.87 -5.90 7.57
C ASP A 128 20.35 -4.55 7.07
N ALA A 129 19.57 -3.91 6.19
CA ALA A 129 19.86 -2.55 5.71
C ALA A 129 19.83 -1.52 6.85
N SER A 130 18.87 -1.65 7.77
CA SER A 130 18.77 -0.78 8.95
C SER A 130 19.96 -0.93 9.88
N THR A 131 20.39 -2.16 10.15
CA THR A 131 21.57 -2.46 10.99
C THR A 131 22.86 -1.93 10.34
N LEU A 132 23.02 -2.15 9.04
CA LEU A 132 24.18 -1.63 8.30
C LEU A 132 24.20 -0.09 8.33
N ALA A 133 23.06 0.56 8.06
CA ALA A 133 22.97 2.02 8.10
C ALA A 133 23.38 2.57 9.47
N GLN A 134 22.92 1.96 10.56
CA GLN A 134 23.31 2.34 11.92
C GLN A 134 24.83 2.17 12.15
N SER A 135 25.42 1.07 11.67
CA SER A 135 26.87 0.84 11.80
C SER A 135 27.71 1.88 11.04
N LEU A 136 27.18 2.42 9.94
CA LEU A 136 27.78 3.48 9.15
C LEU A 136 27.50 4.90 9.72
N GLY A 137 26.70 5.00 10.77
CA GLY A 137 26.28 6.27 11.36
C GLY A 137 25.28 7.05 10.50
N LEU A 138 24.55 6.34 9.63
CA LEU A 138 23.47 6.92 8.81
C LEU A 138 22.15 6.90 9.58
N THR A 139 21.35 7.95 9.41
CA THR A 139 19.99 8.01 9.94
C THR A 139 18.98 7.90 8.79
N ILE A 140 18.24 6.80 8.76
CA ILE A 140 17.17 6.58 7.78
C ILE A 140 15.82 6.83 8.46
N THR A 141 15.03 7.72 7.88
CA THR A 141 13.63 7.91 8.27
C THR A 141 12.77 6.97 7.44
N ASP A 142 12.24 5.91 8.07
CA ASP A 142 11.27 5.04 7.40
C ASP A 142 9.90 5.71 7.39
N TYR A 143 9.53 6.28 6.23
CA TYR A 143 8.24 6.95 6.07
C TYR A 143 7.06 5.96 6.09
N PHE A 144 7.28 4.67 5.81
CA PHE A 144 6.24 3.66 5.87
C PHE A 144 5.89 3.24 7.31
N ALA A 145 6.77 3.49 8.27
CA ALA A 145 6.49 3.30 9.69
C ALA A 145 5.48 4.33 10.26
N SER A 146 5.18 5.40 9.50
CA SER A 146 4.22 6.43 9.91
C SER A 146 2.79 5.88 9.90
N GLU A 147 2.13 5.88 11.07
CA GLU A 147 0.72 5.51 11.18
C GLU A 147 -0.18 6.47 10.39
N GLU A 148 0.11 7.77 10.43
CA GLU A 148 -0.63 8.77 9.65
C GLU A 148 -0.59 8.44 8.14
N LEU A 149 0.59 8.14 7.61
CA LEU A 149 0.74 7.76 6.20
C LEU A 149 -0.02 6.48 5.90
N SER A 150 0.06 5.50 6.78
CA SER A 150 -0.63 4.21 6.62
C SER A 150 -2.15 4.36 6.61
N VAL A 151 -2.70 5.23 7.46
CA VAL A 151 -4.15 5.56 7.47
C VAL A 151 -4.55 6.30 6.21
N ARG A 152 -3.79 7.34 5.80
CA ARG A 152 -4.08 8.08 4.55
C ARG A 152 -4.01 7.19 3.32
N ASN A 153 -3.09 6.23 3.32
CA ASN A 153 -2.91 5.27 2.24
C ASN A 153 -4.03 4.21 2.17
N ALA A 154 -4.74 3.97 3.27
CA ALA A 154 -5.91 3.11 3.26
C ALA A 154 -7.04 3.65 2.39
N ILE A 155 -7.17 4.97 2.24
CA ILE A 155 -8.21 5.63 1.43
C ILE A 155 -8.09 5.21 -0.05
N PRO A 156 -7.01 5.52 -0.77
CA PRO A 156 -6.90 5.13 -2.18
C PRO A 156 -6.89 3.60 -2.37
N THR A 157 -6.47 2.85 -1.37
CA THR A 157 -6.52 1.38 -1.41
C THR A 157 -7.97 0.89 -1.39
N ALA A 158 -8.81 1.46 -0.53
CA ALA A 158 -10.23 1.13 -0.45
C ALA A 158 -10.99 1.54 -1.72
N GLU A 159 -10.75 2.78 -2.21
CA GLU A 159 -11.35 3.25 -3.47
C GLU A 159 -11.07 2.30 -4.62
N GLY A 160 -9.85 1.77 -4.69
CA GLY A 160 -9.53 0.87 -5.72
C GLY A 160 -10.00 -0.55 -5.58
N ALA A 161 -10.13 -0.99 -4.40
CA ALA A 161 -10.84 -2.25 -4.17
C ALA A 161 -12.30 -2.13 -4.65
N ILE A 162 -12.92 -0.98 -4.41
CA ILE A 162 -14.29 -0.69 -4.86
C ILE A 162 -14.37 -0.59 -6.40
N GLU A 163 -13.42 0.12 -7.04
CA GLU A 163 -13.32 0.16 -8.50
C GLU A 163 -13.21 -1.25 -9.08
N ALA A 164 -12.32 -2.08 -8.51
CA ALA A 164 -12.18 -3.46 -8.92
C ALA A 164 -13.47 -4.26 -8.78
N ALA A 165 -14.16 -4.12 -7.65
CA ALA A 165 -15.43 -4.76 -7.42
C ALA A 165 -16.46 -4.36 -8.49
N MET A 166 -16.65 -3.06 -8.72
CA MET A 166 -17.58 -2.54 -9.72
C MET A 166 -17.26 -3.01 -11.15
N LYS A 167 -15.99 -3.15 -11.48
CA LYS A 167 -15.52 -3.57 -12.81
C LYS A 167 -15.73 -5.06 -13.07
N HIS A 168 -15.67 -5.87 -12.01
CA HIS A 168 -15.62 -7.33 -12.15
C HIS A 168 -16.84 -8.05 -11.58
N THR A 169 -17.85 -7.33 -11.09
CA THR A 169 -19.16 -7.86 -10.79
C THR A 169 -20.14 -7.52 -11.89
N SER A 170 -21.14 -8.38 -12.11
CA SER A 170 -22.26 -8.14 -13.01
C SER A 170 -23.42 -7.41 -12.33
N VAL A 171 -23.30 -7.10 -11.04
CA VAL A 171 -24.33 -6.46 -10.22
C VAL A 171 -23.81 -5.17 -9.59
N THR A 172 -24.73 -4.28 -9.19
CA THR A 172 -24.38 -3.07 -8.44
C THR A 172 -23.95 -3.45 -7.02
N LEU A 173 -23.05 -2.68 -6.42
CA LEU A 173 -22.69 -2.87 -5.01
C LEU A 173 -23.83 -2.50 -4.05
N HIS A 174 -24.70 -1.59 -4.45
CA HIS A 174 -25.90 -1.24 -3.68
C HIS A 174 -26.79 -2.48 -3.44
N GLY A 175 -27.09 -2.77 -2.17
CA GLY A 175 -27.86 -3.93 -1.74
C GLY A 175 -27.12 -5.27 -1.79
N THR A 176 -25.89 -5.30 -2.33
CA THR A 176 -25.09 -6.52 -2.46
C THR A 176 -24.42 -6.89 -1.13
N PRO A 177 -24.51 -8.16 -0.68
CA PRO A 177 -23.78 -8.64 0.48
C PRO A 177 -22.27 -8.67 0.20
N CYS A 178 -21.53 -7.85 0.95
CA CYS A 178 -20.08 -7.72 0.87
C CYS A 178 -19.45 -8.11 2.21
N LEU A 179 -18.38 -8.92 2.17
CA LEU A 179 -17.60 -9.28 3.35
C LEU A 179 -16.22 -8.62 3.31
N VAL A 180 -15.86 -7.92 4.38
CA VAL A 180 -14.52 -7.40 4.59
C VAL A 180 -13.83 -8.24 5.66
N LEU A 181 -12.80 -8.99 5.28
CA LEU A 181 -11.96 -9.74 6.20
C LEU A 181 -10.91 -8.81 6.81
N GLY A 182 -11.04 -8.57 8.12
CA GLY A 182 -10.19 -7.69 8.90
C GLY A 182 -10.77 -6.29 9.13
N PHE A 183 -10.52 -5.76 10.34
CA PHE A 183 -10.97 -4.42 10.77
C PHE A 183 -9.78 -3.52 11.12
N GLY A 184 -8.73 -3.60 10.28
CA GLY A 184 -7.56 -2.73 10.32
C GLY A 184 -7.81 -1.39 9.62
N ARG A 185 -6.75 -0.68 9.27
CA ARG A 185 -6.80 0.63 8.58
C ARG A 185 -7.60 0.56 7.28
N ILE A 186 -7.24 -0.36 6.38
CA ILE A 186 -7.94 -0.55 5.10
C ILE A 186 -9.38 -1.05 5.35
N GLY A 187 -9.56 -2.07 6.19
CA GLY A 187 -10.87 -2.64 6.46
C GLY A 187 -11.88 -1.63 6.99
N LYS A 188 -11.46 -0.70 7.84
CA LYS A 188 -12.32 0.38 8.36
C LYS A 188 -12.79 1.35 7.28
N VAL A 189 -11.85 1.83 6.44
CA VAL A 189 -12.18 2.74 5.34
C VAL A 189 -13.07 2.05 4.32
N LEU A 190 -12.68 0.83 3.92
CA LEU A 190 -13.44 0.05 2.93
C LEU A 190 -14.87 -0.26 3.39
N ALA A 191 -15.05 -0.66 4.65
CA ALA A 191 -16.38 -0.92 5.21
C ALA A 191 -17.25 0.34 5.21
N HIS A 192 -16.66 1.49 5.54
CA HIS A 192 -17.33 2.79 5.49
C HIS A 192 -17.79 3.15 4.07
N ASP A 193 -16.88 3.05 3.10
CA ASP A 193 -17.16 3.45 1.72
C ASP A 193 -18.17 2.50 1.05
N LEU A 194 -18.06 1.18 1.30
CA LEU A 194 -19.05 0.19 0.84
C LEU A 194 -20.44 0.47 1.43
N SER A 195 -20.51 0.79 2.72
CA SER A 195 -21.77 1.15 3.38
C SER A 195 -22.37 2.44 2.79
N ALA A 196 -21.53 3.44 2.53
CA ALA A 196 -21.97 4.69 1.89
C ALA A 196 -22.50 4.46 0.45
N LEU A 197 -22.02 3.45 -0.26
CA LEU A 197 -22.54 3.00 -1.54
C LEU A 197 -23.83 2.17 -1.41
N GLY A 198 -24.28 1.90 -0.19
CA GLY A 198 -25.51 1.13 0.08
C GLY A 198 -25.31 -0.39 0.02
N ALA A 199 -24.09 -0.90 0.08
CA ALA A 199 -23.82 -2.33 0.20
C ALA A 199 -24.25 -2.86 1.58
N LYS A 200 -24.61 -4.15 1.65
CA LYS A 200 -24.82 -4.86 2.92
C LYS A 200 -23.48 -5.35 3.44
N VAL A 201 -22.89 -4.59 4.37
CA VAL A 201 -21.52 -4.82 4.80
C VAL A 201 -21.46 -5.71 6.03
N SER A 202 -20.74 -6.82 5.91
CA SER A 202 -20.28 -7.65 7.03
C SER A 202 -18.78 -7.49 7.18
N VAL A 203 -18.27 -7.43 8.42
CA VAL A 203 -16.84 -7.28 8.69
C VAL A 203 -16.38 -8.33 9.67
N SER A 204 -15.27 -9.01 9.38
CA SER A 204 -14.70 -9.98 10.30
C SER A 204 -13.57 -9.41 11.13
N ALA A 205 -13.54 -9.78 12.41
CA ALA A 205 -12.44 -9.45 13.31
C ALA A 205 -12.22 -10.57 14.34
N ARG A 206 -11.02 -10.59 14.96
CA ARG A 206 -10.68 -11.56 16.02
C ARG A 206 -10.97 -11.02 17.41
N LYS A 207 -10.78 -9.71 17.62
CA LYS A 207 -10.94 -9.07 18.93
C LYS A 207 -12.40 -8.72 19.19
N ARG A 208 -12.88 -9.01 20.40
CA ARG A 208 -14.23 -8.63 20.81
C ARG A 208 -14.47 -7.12 20.78
N SER A 209 -13.46 -6.32 21.10
CA SER A 209 -13.53 -4.86 20.99
C SER A 209 -13.79 -4.41 19.54
N ASP A 210 -13.13 -5.04 18.58
CA ASP A 210 -13.31 -4.69 17.16
C ASP A 210 -14.70 -5.11 16.67
N LEU A 211 -15.21 -6.28 17.11
CA LEU A 211 -16.58 -6.72 16.83
C LEU A 211 -17.62 -5.74 17.38
N ALA A 212 -17.41 -5.22 18.58
CA ALA A 212 -18.28 -4.19 19.16
C ALA A 212 -18.25 -2.87 18.37
N TRP A 213 -17.08 -2.46 17.87
CA TRP A 213 -16.98 -1.29 17.00
C TRP A 213 -17.65 -1.52 15.64
N ILE A 214 -17.52 -2.73 15.06
CA ILE A 214 -18.17 -3.10 13.79
C ILE A 214 -19.69 -2.95 13.93
N ASP A 215 -20.26 -3.49 15.02
CA ASP A 215 -21.69 -3.39 15.34
C ASP A 215 -22.12 -1.93 15.59
N ALA A 216 -21.34 -1.18 16.37
CA ALA A 216 -21.60 0.25 16.66
C ALA A 216 -21.60 1.13 15.39
N PHE A 217 -20.83 0.76 14.35
CA PHE A 217 -20.85 1.43 13.06
C PHE A 217 -21.97 0.97 12.13
N GLY A 218 -22.80 0.02 12.55
CA GLY A 218 -23.95 -0.50 11.80
C GLY A 218 -23.59 -1.57 10.77
N TYR A 219 -22.41 -2.19 10.88
CA TYR A 219 -22.02 -3.33 10.06
C TYR A 219 -22.34 -4.64 10.76
N ALA A 220 -22.52 -5.73 10.00
CA ALA A 220 -22.71 -7.05 10.61
C ALA A 220 -21.36 -7.62 11.10
N PRO A 221 -21.18 -7.87 12.42
CA PRO A 221 -19.91 -8.38 12.93
C PRO A 221 -19.83 -9.90 12.76
N LEU A 222 -18.70 -10.38 12.23
CA LEU A 222 -18.37 -11.80 12.11
C LEU A 222 -17.05 -12.09 12.85
N HIS A 223 -17.02 -13.20 13.60
CA HIS A 223 -15.76 -13.60 14.23
C HIS A 223 -14.91 -14.38 13.25
N THR A 224 -13.67 -13.91 12.95
CA THR A 224 -12.79 -14.48 11.93
C THR A 224 -12.57 -15.99 12.05
N ASN A 225 -12.55 -16.55 13.28
CA ASN A 225 -12.38 -17.99 13.49
C ASN A 225 -13.72 -18.76 13.50
N ARG A 226 -14.83 -18.15 13.09
CA ARG A 226 -16.18 -18.75 13.08
C ARG A 226 -16.95 -18.37 11.83
N LEU A 227 -16.27 -18.40 10.68
CA LEU A 227 -16.87 -18.03 9.39
C LEU A 227 -17.64 -19.18 8.75
N SER A 228 -17.37 -20.43 9.12
CA SER A 228 -18.07 -21.60 8.57
C SER A 228 -19.58 -21.50 8.78
N GLY A 229 -20.33 -21.82 7.73
CA GLY A 229 -21.78 -21.72 7.66
C GLY A 229 -22.33 -20.31 7.46
N THR A 230 -21.46 -19.28 7.28
CA THR A 230 -21.89 -17.89 7.12
C THR A 230 -21.57 -17.32 5.74
N LEU A 231 -20.80 -18.03 4.91
CA LEU A 231 -20.20 -17.48 3.70
C LEU A 231 -21.12 -17.53 2.46
N GLY A 232 -22.16 -18.34 2.47
CA GLY A 232 -23.00 -18.64 1.30
C GLY A 232 -23.78 -17.46 0.70
N GLU A 233 -23.91 -16.35 1.44
CA GLU A 233 -24.64 -15.18 0.95
C GLU A 233 -23.76 -14.12 0.25
N PHE A 234 -22.44 -14.14 0.48
CA PHE A 234 -21.56 -13.08 0.01
C PHE A 234 -21.28 -13.15 -1.48
N ARG A 235 -21.37 -12.01 -2.15
CA ARG A 235 -21.08 -11.85 -3.58
C ARG A 235 -19.71 -11.24 -3.83
N VAL A 236 -19.19 -10.47 -2.87
CA VAL A 236 -17.84 -9.88 -2.92
C VAL A 236 -17.19 -10.05 -1.57
N VAL A 237 -15.98 -10.59 -1.56
CA VAL A 237 -15.15 -10.76 -0.37
C VAL A 237 -13.84 -10.01 -0.57
N PHE A 238 -13.55 -9.09 0.34
CA PHE A 238 -12.32 -8.31 0.36
C PHE A 238 -11.42 -8.82 1.49
N ASN A 239 -10.21 -9.26 1.18
CA ASN A 239 -9.25 -9.60 2.22
C ASN A 239 -8.28 -8.46 2.49
N THR A 240 -8.20 -8.03 3.76
CA THR A 240 -7.24 -7.04 4.24
C THR A 240 -6.25 -7.61 5.26
N VAL A 241 -6.34 -8.93 5.53
CA VAL A 241 -5.52 -9.63 6.53
C VAL A 241 -4.34 -10.30 5.85
N PRO A 242 -3.08 -10.02 6.25
CA PRO A 242 -1.88 -10.61 5.63
C PRO A 242 -1.57 -12.03 6.15
N HIS A 243 -2.60 -12.83 6.35
CA HIS A 243 -2.55 -14.23 6.75
C HIS A 243 -3.69 -14.98 6.08
N GLN A 244 -3.52 -16.27 5.87
CA GLN A 244 -4.59 -17.14 5.40
C GLN A 244 -5.80 -17.08 6.36
N VAL A 245 -6.95 -16.68 5.84
CA VAL A 245 -8.22 -16.56 6.56
C VAL A 245 -9.24 -17.55 6.01
N LEU A 246 -9.28 -17.73 4.69
CA LEU A 246 -10.16 -18.67 4.02
C LEU A 246 -9.33 -19.82 3.46
N ASP A 247 -9.47 -20.99 4.06
CA ASP A 247 -8.96 -22.25 3.54
C ASP A 247 -9.87 -22.80 2.42
N GLU A 248 -9.50 -23.94 1.84
CA GLU A 248 -10.25 -24.58 0.76
C GLU A 248 -11.70 -24.91 1.18
N ALA A 249 -11.91 -25.33 2.43
CA ALA A 249 -13.24 -25.68 2.94
C ALA A 249 -14.14 -24.45 3.04
N LEU A 250 -13.64 -23.35 3.58
CA LEU A 250 -14.37 -22.08 3.65
C LEU A 250 -14.60 -21.45 2.27
N LEU A 251 -13.63 -21.56 1.37
CA LEU A 251 -13.79 -21.11 -0.01
C LEU A 251 -14.86 -21.86 -0.77
N ALA A 252 -15.07 -23.16 -0.44
CA ALA A 252 -16.12 -23.97 -1.05
C ALA A 252 -17.54 -23.58 -0.58
N GLU A 253 -17.68 -22.89 0.57
CA GLU A 253 -18.97 -22.36 1.04
C GLU A 253 -19.43 -21.11 0.27
N LEU A 254 -18.50 -20.40 -0.41
CA LEU A 254 -18.81 -19.19 -1.17
C LEU A 254 -19.54 -19.55 -2.48
N PRO A 255 -20.48 -18.70 -2.92
CA PRO A 255 -21.11 -18.85 -4.23
C PRO A 255 -20.07 -18.95 -5.35
N PRO A 256 -20.32 -19.75 -6.40
CA PRO A 256 -19.37 -19.92 -7.51
C PRO A 256 -19.00 -18.63 -8.24
N ASP A 257 -19.89 -17.65 -8.22
CA ASP A 257 -19.74 -16.32 -8.83
C ASP A 257 -19.27 -15.25 -7.82
N CYS A 258 -18.89 -15.64 -6.61
CA CYS A 258 -18.37 -14.73 -5.61
C CYS A 258 -17.01 -14.16 -6.07
N LEU A 259 -16.91 -12.85 -6.08
CA LEU A 259 -15.67 -12.14 -6.39
C LEU A 259 -14.77 -12.03 -5.15
N LEU A 260 -13.54 -12.51 -5.27
CA LEU A 260 -12.53 -12.40 -4.22
C LEU A 260 -11.52 -11.30 -4.58
N ILE A 261 -11.32 -10.35 -3.68
CA ILE A 261 -10.38 -9.23 -3.85
C ILE A 261 -9.33 -9.28 -2.75
N GLU A 262 -8.07 -9.48 -3.15
CA GLU A 262 -6.94 -9.53 -2.23
C GLU A 262 -6.28 -8.14 -2.12
N LEU A 263 -6.23 -7.59 -0.91
CA LEU A 263 -5.64 -6.29 -0.59
C LEU A 263 -4.43 -6.40 0.34
N ALA A 264 -4.25 -7.56 0.93
CA ALA A 264 -3.14 -7.79 1.84
C ALA A 264 -1.84 -8.08 1.09
N SER A 265 -0.70 -7.84 1.75
CA SER A 265 0.63 -8.12 1.19
C SER A 265 0.96 -9.61 1.04
N ALA A 266 0.26 -10.46 1.79
CA ALA A 266 0.30 -11.90 1.68
C ALA A 266 -1.12 -12.43 1.40
N SER A 267 -1.24 -13.53 0.64
CA SER A 267 -2.55 -14.08 0.30
C SER A 267 -3.28 -14.59 1.54
N GLY A 268 -4.53 -14.16 1.69
CA GLY A 268 -5.47 -14.65 2.70
C GLY A 268 -6.34 -15.80 2.22
N PHE A 269 -6.23 -16.14 0.95
CA PHE A 269 -6.98 -17.21 0.31
C PHE A 269 -6.07 -18.40 -0.04
N ASP A 270 -6.50 -19.61 0.26
CA ASP A 270 -5.87 -20.84 -0.21
C ASP A 270 -6.40 -21.17 -1.62
N MET A 271 -5.48 -21.27 -2.61
CA MET A 271 -5.89 -21.40 -4.01
C MET A 271 -5.13 -22.50 -4.72
#